data_242cb3144fb85bc8d85f43691291d7ce
#
_entry.id   242cb3144fb85bc8d85f43691291d7ce
#
_cell.length_a   1.000
_cell.length_b   1.000
_cell.length_c   1.000
_cell.angle_alpha   90.00
_cell.angle_beta   90.00
_cell.angle_gamma   90.00
#
_symmetry.space_group_name_H-M   'P 1'
#
loop_
_entity.id
_entity.type
_entity.pdbx_description
1 polymer ?
#
loop_
_entity_poly.entity_id
_entity_poly.type
_entity_poly.pdbx_seq_one_letter_code
_entity_poly.pdbx_strand_id
1 'polypeptide(L)'
;RFVYALHPFPSGNNFRFDTDAHYNEDLAKLKAKFKQVIDAGVRQIAILADDFVNPGAANEVRLLNDMSTWLAEVKQEYPDMKMTLPFVPYDYMGNGSSSELQTLKSVPENVQIVMTGGRVWGEVTNNFTTTFTNNVGRGPFMWINWPCSDNSHKHLIMGGNSTFLHGGVDASKIQGIMLNPMQQSEPSKVAIFANASYAWNIWDTDADADQTWEDAFSFVDHNSAIMNDASDALRELSKHMINQNMDSRVTELQESVELKEKLNAFKDKLETETVTEADVDDLIQEFQTLQDAAALYKESGNEAIRNQI
;
A
#
# COMPACT_ATOMS: atom_id res chain seq x y z
N ARG A 1 -4.49 -15.43 -1.93
CA ARG A 1 -3.47 -16.22 -1.24
C ARG A 1 -3.19 -15.61 0.13
N PHE A 2 -3.29 -16.40 1.20
CA PHE A 2 -3.08 -15.95 2.57
C PHE A 2 -1.61 -16.11 2.98
N VAL A 3 -1.02 -15.07 3.61
CA VAL A 3 0.31 -15.09 4.24
C VAL A 3 0.12 -14.84 5.72
N TYR A 4 0.68 -15.69 6.57
CA TYR A 4 0.65 -15.50 8.02
C TYR A 4 1.95 -14.86 8.48
N ALA A 5 1.84 -13.64 9.00
CA ALA A 5 2.98 -12.87 9.49
C ALA A 5 3.06 -12.90 11.02
N LEU A 6 4.29 -12.95 11.56
CA LEU A 6 4.56 -12.78 12.99
C LEU A 6 5.61 -11.70 13.20
N HIS A 7 5.41 -10.93 14.25
CA HIS A 7 6.37 -9.96 14.78
C HIS A 7 6.98 -10.50 16.08
N PRO A 8 8.17 -11.11 16.06
CA PRO A 8 8.76 -11.72 17.24
C PRO A 8 9.50 -10.75 18.16
N PHE A 9 9.47 -9.45 17.90
CA PHE A 9 10.22 -8.40 18.60
C PHE A 9 9.36 -7.37 19.35
N PRO A 10 8.21 -7.73 19.98
CA PRO A 10 7.40 -6.76 20.72
C PRO A 10 8.10 -6.30 22.00
N SER A 11 7.90 -5.06 22.42
CA SER A 11 8.44 -4.52 23.67
C SER A 11 8.06 -5.39 24.87
N GLY A 12 9.04 -5.74 25.69
CA GLY A 12 8.86 -6.50 26.93
C GLY A 12 8.80 -8.02 26.79
N ASN A 13 8.73 -8.56 25.57
CA ASN A 13 8.67 -10.01 25.34
C ASN A 13 9.43 -10.39 24.05
N ASN A 14 10.63 -9.80 23.89
CA ASN A 14 11.43 -9.92 22.67
C ASN A 14 12.01 -11.32 22.49
N PHE A 15 12.16 -11.69 21.23
CA PHE A 15 13.04 -12.77 20.82
C PHE A 15 14.49 -12.47 21.30
N ARG A 16 15.10 -13.40 22.03
CA ARG A 16 16.39 -13.18 22.70
C ARG A 16 17.55 -13.65 21.84
N PHE A 17 18.57 -12.81 21.74
CA PHE A 17 19.82 -13.09 21.02
C PHE A 17 21.06 -13.06 21.93
N ASP A 18 20.88 -12.89 23.23
CA ASP A 18 21.93 -12.69 24.22
C ASP A 18 22.80 -13.96 24.46
N THR A 19 22.20 -15.14 24.34
CA THR A 19 22.89 -16.42 24.41
C THR A 19 22.33 -17.40 23.38
N ASP A 20 23.16 -18.40 22.97
CA ASP A 20 22.68 -19.46 22.06
C ASP A 20 21.55 -20.29 22.69
N ALA A 21 21.54 -20.48 24.00
CA ALA A 21 20.46 -21.20 24.69
C ALA A 21 19.13 -20.46 24.59
N HIS A 22 19.11 -19.15 24.87
CA HIS A 22 17.90 -18.33 24.74
C HIS A 22 17.45 -18.22 23.28
N TYR A 23 18.38 -18.01 22.37
CA TYR A 23 18.08 -17.98 20.94
C TYR A 23 17.39 -19.26 20.47
N ASN A 24 17.96 -20.42 20.79
CA ASN A 24 17.42 -21.71 20.37
C ASN A 24 16.05 -22.00 21.01
N GLU A 25 15.83 -21.60 22.26
CA GLU A 25 14.53 -21.70 22.94
C GLU A 25 13.47 -20.88 22.20
N ASP A 26 13.78 -19.60 21.87
CA ASP A 26 12.82 -18.71 21.24
C ASP A 26 12.61 -19.05 19.76
N LEU A 27 13.66 -19.52 19.06
CA LEU A 27 13.53 -20.05 17.69
C LEU A 27 12.59 -21.28 17.65
N ALA A 28 12.72 -22.17 18.64
CA ALA A 28 11.82 -23.32 18.73
C ALA A 28 10.35 -22.90 18.94
N LYS A 29 10.10 -21.90 19.79
CA LYS A 29 8.76 -21.33 20.00
C LYS A 29 8.21 -20.68 18.72
N LEU A 30 9.03 -19.92 18.00
CA LEU A 30 8.64 -19.28 16.73
C LEU A 30 8.28 -20.35 15.67
N LYS A 31 9.12 -21.35 15.50
CA LYS A 31 8.87 -22.49 14.61
C LYS A 31 7.58 -23.23 14.98
N ALA A 32 7.38 -23.50 16.27
CA ALA A 32 6.17 -24.16 16.77
C ALA A 32 4.91 -23.33 16.49
N LYS A 33 4.99 -22.00 16.63
CA LYS A 33 3.86 -21.10 16.32
C LYS A 33 3.53 -21.10 14.83
N PHE A 34 4.53 -21.02 13.97
CA PHE A 34 4.30 -21.13 12.52
C PHE A 34 3.78 -22.52 12.14
N LYS A 35 4.28 -23.59 12.76
CA LYS A 35 3.80 -24.96 12.49
C LYS A 35 2.31 -25.12 12.78
N GLN A 36 1.79 -24.51 13.86
CA GLN A 36 0.35 -24.53 14.16
C GLN A 36 -0.50 -24.02 13.00
N VAL A 37 -0.10 -22.90 12.40
CA VAL A 37 -0.88 -22.29 11.29
C VAL A 37 -0.65 -23.03 9.97
N ILE A 38 0.53 -23.59 9.76
CA ILE A 38 0.83 -24.46 8.61
C ILE A 38 -0.02 -25.72 8.66
N ASP A 39 -0.15 -26.36 9.82
CA ASP A 39 -1.02 -27.52 10.05
C ASP A 39 -2.50 -27.18 9.81
N ALA A 40 -2.89 -25.93 10.10
CA ALA A 40 -4.23 -25.42 9.81
C ALA A 40 -4.45 -24.98 8.33
N GLY A 41 -3.44 -25.13 7.45
CA GLY A 41 -3.59 -24.88 6.02
C GLY A 41 -2.88 -23.63 5.48
N VAL A 42 -2.16 -22.87 6.30
CA VAL A 42 -1.33 -21.76 5.81
C VAL A 42 -0.17 -22.33 4.98
N ARG A 43 0.17 -21.67 3.85
CA ARG A 43 1.21 -22.12 2.93
C ARG A 43 2.26 -21.05 2.61
N GLN A 44 2.17 -19.91 3.26
CA GLN A 44 3.22 -18.87 3.23
C GLN A 44 3.26 -18.16 4.56
N ILE A 45 4.46 -17.90 5.08
CA ILE A 45 4.71 -17.16 6.32
C ILE A 45 5.57 -15.94 6.05
N ALA A 46 5.54 -14.98 6.96
CA ALA A 46 6.37 -13.77 6.94
C ALA A 46 6.86 -13.42 8.34
N ILE A 47 7.96 -12.68 8.43
CA ILE A 47 8.52 -12.17 9.68
C ILE A 47 8.56 -10.65 9.61
N LEU A 48 8.12 -9.99 10.68
CA LEU A 48 8.10 -8.54 10.81
C LEU A 48 9.07 -8.10 11.91
N ALA A 49 9.83 -7.02 11.65
CA ALA A 49 10.73 -6.41 12.64
C ALA A 49 10.57 -4.88 12.72
N ASP A 50 9.53 -4.35 12.08
CA ASP A 50 9.17 -2.93 12.05
C ASP A 50 8.72 -2.40 13.41
N ASP A 51 8.84 -1.10 13.62
CA ASP A 51 8.21 -0.26 14.66
C ASP A 51 8.50 -0.55 16.13
N PHE A 52 9.07 -1.69 16.50
CA PHE A 52 9.25 -2.06 17.90
C PHE A 52 10.73 -2.04 18.34
N VAL A 53 11.32 -3.20 18.57
CA VAL A 53 12.70 -3.31 19.04
C VAL A 53 13.58 -3.76 17.90
N ASN A 54 14.59 -2.94 17.58
CA ASN A 54 15.59 -3.31 16.58
C ASN A 54 16.42 -4.52 17.06
N PRO A 55 16.31 -5.68 16.42
CA PRO A 55 17.08 -6.86 16.81
C PRO A 55 18.56 -6.74 16.47
N GLY A 56 18.89 -5.82 15.56
CA GLY A 56 20.24 -5.66 14.99
C GLY A 56 20.48 -6.56 13.77
N ALA A 57 21.12 -5.99 12.76
CA ALA A 57 21.30 -6.62 11.44
C ALA A 57 21.89 -8.04 11.47
N ALA A 58 22.89 -8.29 12.30
CA ALA A 58 23.51 -9.62 12.42
C ALA A 58 22.51 -10.67 12.98
N ASN A 59 21.65 -10.25 13.89
CA ASN A 59 20.62 -11.10 14.49
C ASN A 59 19.48 -11.37 13.49
N GLU A 60 19.09 -10.38 12.68
CA GLU A 60 18.15 -10.58 11.58
C GLU A 60 18.69 -11.61 10.58
N VAL A 61 19.94 -11.46 10.15
CA VAL A 61 20.59 -12.42 9.24
C VAL A 61 20.63 -13.83 9.83
N ARG A 62 20.98 -13.97 11.11
CA ARG A 62 20.99 -15.27 11.80
C ARG A 62 19.60 -15.91 11.76
N LEU A 63 18.58 -15.17 12.19
CA LEU A 63 17.20 -15.66 12.22
C LEU A 63 16.69 -16.06 10.82
N LEU A 64 16.94 -15.23 9.81
CA LEU A 64 16.49 -15.48 8.45
C LEU A 64 17.15 -16.70 7.80
N ASN A 65 18.44 -16.95 8.10
CA ASN A 65 19.12 -18.18 7.67
C ASN A 65 18.48 -19.42 8.30
N ASP A 66 18.26 -19.39 9.62
CA ASP A 66 17.69 -20.52 10.35
C ASP A 66 16.22 -20.78 9.95
N MET A 67 15.46 -19.74 9.69
CA MET A 67 14.07 -19.85 9.22
C MET A 67 13.98 -20.33 7.76
N SER A 68 14.89 -19.91 6.89
CA SER A 68 14.98 -20.40 5.52
C SER A 68 15.33 -21.88 5.46
N THR A 69 16.26 -22.31 6.30
CA THR A 69 16.64 -23.73 6.46
C THR A 69 15.43 -24.54 6.94
N TRP A 70 14.76 -24.07 7.98
CA TRP A 70 13.55 -24.73 8.50
C TRP A 70 12.41 -24.79 7.48
N LEU A 71 12.22 -23.74 6.66
CA LEU A 71 11.22 -23.77 5.58
C LEU A 71 11.49 -24.86 4.55
N ALA A 72 12.77 -25.13 4.25
CA ALA A 72 13.14 -26.23 3.36
C ALA A 72 12.78 -27.62 3.95
N GLU A 73 12.91 -27.78 5.28
CA GLU A 73 12.45 -28.98 5.99
C GLU A 73 10.92 -29.10 5.95
N VAL A 74 10.21 -28.00 6.27
CA VAL A 74 8.74 -27.97 6.23
C VAL A 74 8.18 -28.29 4.84
N LYS A 75 8.87 -27.83 3.78
CA LYS A 75 8.46 -28.12 2.41
C LYS A 75 8.50 -29.61 2.05
N GLN A 76 9.32 -30.41 2.72
CA GLN A 76 9.32 -31.86 2.51
C GLN A 76 8.05 -32.50 3.06
N GLU A 77 7.52 -31.97 4.16
CA GLU A 77 6.26 -32.41 4.76
C GLU A 77 5.03 -31.81 4.04
N TYR A 78 5.15 -30.55 3.59
CA TYR A 78 4.08 -29.79 2.90
C TYR A 78 4.59 -29.33 1.51
N PRO A 79 4.49 -30.15 0.46
CA PRO A 79 5.07 -29.85 -0.85
C PRO A 79 4.54 -28.57 -1.53
N ASP A 80 3.33 -28.12 -1.14
CA ASP A 80 2.70 -26.86 -1.60
C ASP A 80 3.15 -25.63 -0.81
N MET A 81 3.97 -25.79 0.26
CA MET A 81 4.54 -24.67 1.02
C MET A 81 5.37 -23.76 0.12
N LYS A 82 5.21 -22.47 0.27
CA LYS A 82 6.02 -21.48 -0.44
C LYS A 82 7.34 -21.26 0.24
N MET A 83 8.41 -21.27 -0.55
CA MET A 83 9.76 -21.04 -0.03
C MET A 83 10.07 -19.56 0.15
N THR A 84 9.35 -18.65 -0.53
CA THR A 84 9.53 -17.22 -0.34
C THR A 84 9.16 -16.81 1.09
N LEU A 85 10.08 -16.09 1.73
CA LEU A 85 9.96 -15.59 3.10
C LEU A 85 9.99 -14.06 3.07
N PRO A 86 8.82 -13.38 3.03
CA PRO A 86 8.77 -11.93 3.20
C PRO A 86 9.28 -11.55 4.60
N PHE A 87 10.17 -10.57 4.63
CA PHE A 87 10.74 -10.02 5.85
C PHE A 87 10.67 -8.49 5.82
N VAL A 88 10.02 -7.90 6.82
CA VAL A 88 10.02 -6.45 7.03
C VAL A 88 11.14 -6.12 8.00
N PRO A 89 12.24 -5.47 7.57
CA PRO A 89 13.34 -5.10 8.46
C PRO A 89 12.93 -3.94 9.39
N TYR A 90 13.72 -3.69 10.43
CA TYR A 90 13.51 -2.54 11.29
C TYR A 90 13.64 -1.22 10.50
N ASP A 91 14.62 -1.11 9.59
CA ASP A 91 14.78 0.02 8.65
C ASP A 91 13.94 -0.17 7.36
N TYR A 92 12.64 -0.46 7.51
CA TYR A 92 11.73 -0.72 6.37
C TYR A 92 11.48 0.50 5.49
N MET A 93 11.77 1.71 5.96
CA MET A 93 11.60 2.98 5.25
C MET A 93 12.90 3.53 4.65
N GLY A 94 14.00 2.81 4.77
CA GLY A 94 15.30 3.18 4.20
C GLY A 94 15.38 2.95 2.68
N ASN A 95 16.46 3.44 2.07
CA ASN A 95 16.75 3.28 0.64
C ASN A 95 17.85 2.23 0.35
N GLY A 96 18.18 1.38 1.32
CA GLY A 96 19.22 0.40 1.20
C GLY A 96 20.62 0.86 1.63
N SER A 97 20.81 2.11 2.02
CA SER A 97 22.15 2.66 2.35
C SER A 97 22.58 2.44 3.79
N SER A 98 21.67 2.11 4.70
CA SER A 98 22.00 1.83 6.09
C SER A 98 22.84 0.55 6.24
N SER A 99 23.61 0.47 7.32
CA SER A 99 24.40 -0.71 7.63
C SER A 99 23.53 -1.96 7.83
N GLU A 100 22.32 -1.81 8.37
CA GLU A 100 21.33 -2.88 8.51
C GLU A 100 20.95 -3.45 7.15
N LEU A 101 20.39 -2.62 6.26
CA LEU A 101 19.96 -3.06 4.95
C LEU A 101 21.09 -3.61 4.08
N GLN A 102 22.31 -3.06 4.20
CA GLN A 102 23.47 -3.61 3.51
C GLN A 102 23.88 -4.98 4.04
N THR A 103 23.73 -5.24 5.34
CA THR A 103 24.00 -6.55 5.94
C THR A 103 23.02 -7.61 5.43
N LEU A 104 21.78 -7.23 5.11
CA LEU A 104 20.78 -8.12 4.53
C LEU A 104 21.12 -8.64 3.12
N LYS A 105 22.20 -8.17 2.48
CA LYS A 105 22.74 -8.80 1.25
C LYS A 105 23.06 -10.28 1.45
N SER A 106 23.45 -10.66 2.66
CA SER A 106 23.91 -12.00 3.00
C SER A 106 22.79 -13.00 3.35
N VAL A 107 21.53 -12.54 3.41
CA VAL A 107 20.41 -13.46 3.67
C VAL A 107 20.12 -14.34 2.46
N PRO A 108 19.53 -15.54 2.63
CA PRO A 108 19.19 -16.44 1.55
C PRO A 108 18.32 -15.77 0.46
N GLU A 109 18.45 -16.25 -0.77
CA GLU A 109 17.75 -15.67 -1.94
C GLU A 109 16.23 -15.74 -1.83
N ASN A 110 15.69 -16.72 -1.09
CA ASN A 110 14.25 -16.85 -0.87
C ASN A 110 13.67 -15.80 0.10
N VAL A 111 14.51 -15.03 0.78
CA VAL A 111 14.08 -13.91 1.62
C VAL A 111 13.75 -12.71 0.75
N GLN A 112 12.51 -12.24 0.85
CA GLN A 112 12.03 -11.05 0.17
C GLN A 112 12.05 -9.87 1.15
N ILE A 113 12.89 -8.87 0.91
CA ILE A 113 13.02 -7.72 1.80
C ILE A 113 11.90 -6.73 1.48
N VAL A 114 11.03 -6.51 2.46
CA VAL A 114 9.84 -5.66 2.32
C VAL A 114 10.18 -4.23 2.69
N MET A 115 9.88 -3.29 1.80
CA MET A 115 10.22 -1.87 1.94
C MET A 115 9.04 -0.97 1.56
N THR A 116 8.93 0.18 2.20
CA THR A 116 7.83 1.13 1.95
C THR A 116 8.14 2.21 0.90
N GLY A 117 9.33 2.18 0.29
CA GLY A 117 9.64 3.14 -0.80
C GLY A 117 10.49 4.35 -0.36
N GLY A 118 11.38 4.18 0.63
CA GLY A 118 12.31 5.22 1.07
C GLY A 118 11.75 6.15 2.16
N ARG A 119 10.54 5.92 2.62
CA ARG A 119 9.83 6.59 3.72
C ARG A 119 8.58 5.79 4.10
N VAL A 120 7.91 6.12 5.20
CA VAL A 120 6.72 5.38 5.67
C VAL A 120 5.62 5.34 4.58
N TRP A 121 5.27 6.50 4.03
CA TRP A 121 4.34 6.61 2.89
C TRP A 121 5.10 6.81 1.59
N GLY A 122 5.85 5.79 1.22
CA GLY A 122 6.68 5.80 0.01
C GLY A 122 5.90 5.42 -1.23
N GLU A 123 6.61 5.47 -2.34
CA GLU A 123 6.09 5.31 -3.69
C GLU A 123 6.86 4.20 -4.43
N VAL A 124 6.21 3.57 -5.38
CA VAL A 124 6.89 2.65 -6.32
C VAL A 124 7.46 3.49 -7.45
N THR A 125 8.75 3.81 -7.37
CA THR A 125 9.47 4.59 -8.39
C THR A 125 10.67 3.83 -8.94
N ASN A 126 11.04 4.10 -10.19
CA ASN A 126 12.25 3.53 -10.77
C ASN A 126 13.52 3.96 -10.03
N ASN A 127 13.52 5.19 -9.50
CA ASN A 127 14.65 5.69 -8.70
C ASN A 127 14.83 4.88 -7.42
N PHE A 128 13.75 4.66 -6.65
CA PHE A 128 13.82 3.89 -5.41
C PHE A 128 14.22 2.44 -5.67
N THR A 129 13.53 1.75 -6.58
CA THR A 129 13.78 0.32 -6.85
C THR A 129 15.19 0.08 -7.37
N THR A 130 15.71 0.97 -8.23
CA THR A 130 17.08 0.90 -8.73
C THR A 130 18.11 1.18 -7.63
N THR A 131 17.92 2.23 -6.84
CA THR A 131 18.82 2.58 -5.74
C THR A 131 18.88 1.47 -4.71
N PHE A 132 17.73 0.96 -4.28
CA PHE A 132 17.65 -0.14 -3.33
C PHE A 132 18.32 -1.40 -3.87
N THR A 133 18.03 -1.79 -5.12
CA THR A 133 18.65 -2.96 -5.76
C THR A 133 20.17 -2.85 -5.82
N ASN A 134 20.70 -1.69 -6.17
CA ASN A 134 22.15 -1.45 -6.22
C ASN A 134 22.79 -1.55 -4.81
N ASN A 135 22.11 -1.05 -3.80
CA ASN A 135 22.59 -1.05 -2.42
C ASN A 135 22.50 -2.44 -1.77
N VAL A 136 21.43 -3.18 -2.01
CA VAL A 136 21.12 -4.43 -1.30
C VAL A 136 21.36 -5.69 -2.15
N GLY A 137 21.56 -5.53 -3.47
CA GLY A 137 21.84 -6.65 -4.39
C GLY A 137 20.62 -7.46 -4.79
N ARG A 138 19.41 -7.05 -4.38
CA ARG A 138 18.11 -7.61 -4.79
C ARG A 138 17.04 -6.54 -4.78
N GLY A 139 16.01 -6.69 -5.60
CA GLY A 139 14.88 -5.78 -5.63
C GLY A 139 14.06 -5.84 -4.34
N PRO A 140 13.36 -4.74 -3.97
CA PRO A 140 12.46 -4.74 -2.82
C PRO A 140 11.18 -5.53 -3.13
N PHE A 141 10.54 -6.05 -2.07
CA PHE A 141 9.11 -6.32 -2.07
C PHE A 141 8.42 -5.06 -1.53
N MET A 142 7.56 -4.41 -2.32
CA MET A 142 6.98 -3.12 -1.97
C MET A 142 5.77 -3.30 -1.05
N TRP A 143 5.79 -2.61 0.08
CA TRP A 143 4.65 -2.39 0.97
C TRP A 143 4.21 -0.93 0.83
N ILE A 144 3.06 -0.70 0.25
CA ILE A 144 2.57 0.66 0.01
C ILE A 144 1.50 1.01 1.04
N ASN A 145 1.78 2.03 1.86
CA ASN A 145 0.85 2.57 2.84
C ASN A 145 -0.19 3.47 2.13
N TRP A 146 -0.94 2.86 1.23
CA TRP A 146 -1.99 3.46 0.44
C TRP A 146 -3.01 2.36 0.05
N PRO A 147 -4.29 2.64 0.15
CA PRO A 147 -4.99 3.83 0.66
C PRO A 147 -5.14 3.82 2.20
N CYS A 148 -4.06 3.77 2.92
CA CYS A 148 -4.03 3.71 4.38
C CYS A 148 -4.63 5.00 5.00
N SER A 149 -5.58 4.84 5.92
CA SER A 149 -6.26 5.94 6.62
C SER A 149 -5.90 6.05 8.09
N ASP A 150 -4.78 5.46 8.53
CA ASP A 150 -4.38 5.40 9.94
C ASP A 150 -4.29 6.78 10.61
N ASN A 151 -3.86 7.80 9.89
CA ASN A 151 -3.77 9.18 10.38
C ASN A 151 -4.92 10.08 9.92
N SER A 152 -5.87 9.56 9.14
CA SER A 152 -6.97 10.32 8.55
C SER A 152 -8.31 9.58 8.65
N HIS A 153 -8.65 9.12 9.86
CA HIS A 153 -9.81 8.25 10.11
C HIS A 153 -11.18 8.81 9.68
N LYS A 154 -11.26 10.10 9.37
CA LYS A 154 -12.50 10.78 8.96
C LYS A 154 -12.57 11.06 7.47
N HIS A 155 -11.61 10.57 6.70
CA HIS A 155 -11.50 10.84 5.27
C HIS A 155 -11.24 9.53 4.52
N LEU A 156 -12.01 9.29 3.47
CA LEU A 156 -11.81 8.16 2.58
C LEU A 156 -10.72 8.50 1.54
N ILE A 157 -10.03 7.47 1.08
CA ILE A 157 -8.94 7.59 0.11
C ILE A 157 -9.28 6.71 -1.09
N MET A 158 -9.90 7.33 -2.09
CA MET A 158 -10.42 6.66 -3.28
C MET A 158 -9.70 7.11 -4.56
N GLY A 159 -8.46 7.58 -4.44
CA GLY A 159 -7.61 8.00 -5.55
C GLY A 159 -6.16 8.12 -5.11
N GLY A 160 -5.33 8.76 -5.95
CA GLY A 160 -3.89 8.91 -5.70
C GLY A 160 -3.02 7.85 -6.39
N ASN A 161 -3.56 7.16 -7.41
CA ASN A 161 -2.87 6.10 -8.13
C ASN A 161 -1.49 6.56 -8.64
N SER A 162 -1.43 7.69 -9.36
CA SER A 162 -0.21 8.26 -9.93
C SER A 162 0.77 8.82 -8.89
N THR A 163 0.31 9.02 -7.64
CA THR A 163 1.21 9.41 -6.54
C THR A 163 1.97 8.23 -5.97
N PHE A 164 1.38 7.05 -5.93
CA PHE A 164 1.97 5.88 -5.25
C PHE A 164 2.54 4.85 -6.21
N LEU A 165 1.99 4.71 -7.40
CA LEU A 165 2.40 3.74 -8.42
C LEU A 165 2.80 4.48 -9.69
N HIS A 166 4.11 4.58 -9.96
CA HIS A 166 4.63 5.31 -11.11
C HIS A 166 4.86 4.40 -12.30
N GLY A 167 4.67 4.93 -13.51
CA GLY A 167 5.01 4.29 -14.75
C GLY A 167 6.52 4.18 -15.00
N GLY A 168 6.92 3.35 -15.96
CA GLY A 168 8.31 3.20 -16.39
C GLY A 168 9.24 2.55 -15.37
N VAL A 169 8.70 1.86 -14.36
CA VAL A 169 9.50 1.12 -13.37
C VAL A 169 9.95 -0.21 -13.95
N ASP A 170 11.23 -0.55 -13.78
CA ASP A 170 11.78 -1.83 -14.19
C ASP A 170 11.20 -2.96 -13.32
N ALA A 171 10.29 -3.74 -13.91
CA ALA A 171 9.62 -4.87 -13.23
C ALA A 171 10.61 -5.91 -12.68
N SER A 172 11.78 -6.07 -13.28
CA SER A 172 12.81 -7.02 -12.81
C SER A 172 13.42 -6.64 -11.47
N LYS A 173 13.21 -5.38 -11.04
CA LYS A 173 13.69 -4.85 -9.76
C LYS A 173 12.61 -4.83 -8.67
N ILE A 174 11.44 -5.43 -8.90
CA ILE A 174 10.37 -5.56 -7.92
C ILE A 174 10.09 -7.04 -7.68
N GLN A 175 10.14 -7.47 -6.41
CA GLN A 175 9.83 -8.86 -6.05
C GLN A 175 8.33 -9.09 -5.79
N GLY A 176 7.57 -8.05 -5.60
CA GLY A 176 6.14 -8.06 -5.37
C GLY A 176 5.66 -6.74 -4.81
N ILE A 177 4.34 -6.59 -4.73
CA ILE A 177 3.68 -5.38 -4.18
C ILE A 177 2.55 -5.83 -3.26
N MET A 178 2.42 -5.16 -2.12
CA MET A 178 1.25 -5.25 -1.24
C MET A 178 0.80 -3.85 -0.85
N LEU A 179 -0.49 -3.70 -0.56
CA LEU A 179 -1.08 -2.48 -0.04
C LEU A 179 -1.41 -2.63 1.44
N ASN A 180 -1.36 -1.53 2.17
CA ASN A 180 -2.00 -1.34 3.46
C ASN A 180 -3.28 -0.50 3.23
N PRO A 181 -4.47 -1.14 3.11
CA PRO A 181 -5.70 -0.46 2.75
C PRO A 181 -6.38 0.17 3.98
N MET A 182 -7.43 0.97 3.73
CA MET A 182 -8.31 1.48 4.78
C MET A 182 -9.07 0.35 5.49
N GLN A 183 -9.58 0.64 6.69
CA GLN A 183 -10.57 -0.21 7.36
C GLN A 183 -11.84 -0.40 6.51
N GLN A 184 -12.22 0.62 5.75
CA GLN A 184 -13.33 0.58 4.81
C GLN A 184 -12.94 -0.25 3.58
N SER A 185 -13.27 -1.53 3.62
CA SER A 185 -12.85 -2.50 2.60
C SER A 185 -13.41 -2.20 1.21
N GLU A 186 -14.65 -1.73 1.13
CA GLU A 186 -15.30 -1.48 -0.16
C GLU A 186 -14.72 -0.26 -0.88
N PRO A 187 -14.59 0.93 -0.25
CA PRO A 187 -13.89 2.06 -0.85
C PRO A 187 -12.42 1.77 -1.18
N SER A 188 -11.74 0.91 -0.42
CA SER A 188 -10.37 0.49 -0.71
C SER A 188 -10.21 -0.24 -2.05
N LYS A 189 -11.30 -0.78 -2.60
CA LYS A 189 -11.26 -1.53 -3.87
C LYS A 189 -10.78 -0.69 -5.04
N VAL A 190 -10.94 0.63 -5.03
CA VAL A 190 -10.39 1.52 -6.07
C VAL A 190 -8.87 1.39 -6.12
N ALA A 191 -8.19 1.50 -4.99
CA ALA A 191 -6.74 1.32 -4.91
C ALA A 191 -6.31 -0.13 -5.15
N ILE A 192 -7.11 -1.11 -4.69
CA ILE A 192 -6.84 -2.53 -4.94
C ILE A 192 -6.92 -2.84 -6.44
N PHE A 193 -7.87 -2.24 -7.16
CA PHE A 193 -7.98 -2.38 -8.61
C PHE A 193 -6.73 -1.82 -9.31
N ALA A 194 -6.28 -0.62 -8.94
CA ALA A 194 -5.07 -0.02 -9.46
C ALA A 194 -3.83 -0.89 -9.20
N ASN A 195 -3.68 -1.39 -7.96
CA ASN A 195 -2.56 -2.27 -7.60
C ASN A 195 -2.60 -3.60 -8.37
N ALA A 196 -3.77 -4.17 -8.61
CA ALA A 196 -3.91 -5.39 -9.39
C ALA A 196 -3.53 -5.18 -10.85
N SER A 197 -3.98 -4.07 -11.45
CA SER A 197 -3.58 -3.66 -12.81
C SER A 197 -2.07 -3.48 -12.92
N TYR A 198 -1.50 -2.71 -12.00
CA TYR A 198 -0.06 -2.43 -11.95
C TYR A 198 0.79 -3.70 -11.74
N ALA A 199 0.38 -4.58 -10.83
CA ALA A 199 1.09 -5.83 -10.54
C ALA A 199 0.99 -6.84 -11.70
N TRP A 200 -0.08 -6.76 -12.49
CA TRP A 200 -0.23 -7.59 -13.69
C TRP A 200 0.71 -7.13 -14.81
N ASN A 201 0.81 -5.83 -15.01
CA ASN A 201 1.70 -5.20 -15.96
C ASN A 201 2.08 -3.81 -15.48
N ILE A 202 3.35 -3.60 -15.11
CA ILE A 202 3.84 -2.29 -14.71
C ILE A 202 3.53 -1.28 -15.81
N TRP A 203 2.94 -0.17 -15.44
CA TRP A 203 2.53 0.88 -16.38
C TRP A 203 3.72 1.50 -17.08
N ASP A 204 3.54 1.88 -18.36
CA ASP A 204 4.57 2.55 -19.14
C ASP A 204 4.75 4.01 -18.70
N THR A 205 3.65 4.67 -18.32
CA THR A 205 3.62 6.09 -17.94
C THR A 205 2.65 6.32 -16.76
N ASP A 206 2.75 7.48 -16.12
CA ASP A 206 1.81 7.88 -15.06
C ASP A 206 0.39 8.15 -15.59
N ALA A 207 0.22 8.39 -16.91
CA ALA A 207 -1.11 8.50 -17.52
C ALA A 207 -1.92 7.19 -17.44
N ASP A 208 -1.25 6.03 -17.38
CA ASP A 208 -1.92 4.75 -17.17
C ASP A 208 -2.55 4.66 -15.78
N ALA A 209 -1.97 5.36 -14.79
CA ALA A 209 -2.55 5.47 -13.46
C ALA A 209 -3.88 6.21 -13.47
N ASP A 210 -3.97 7.32 -14.21
CA ASP A 210 -5.19 8.11 -14.34
C ASP A 210 -6.27 7.31 -15.07
N GLN A 211 -5.92 6.64 -16.18
CA GLN A 211 -6.85 5.76 -16.90
C GLN A 211 -7.35 4.61 -16.01
N THR A 212 -6.45 4.00 -15.21
CA THR A 212 -6.82 2.93 -14.30
C THR A 212 -7.75 3.43 -13.19
N TRP A 213 -7.60 4.68 -12.75
CA TRP A 213 -8.51 5.29 -11.79
C TRP A 213 -9.91 5.47 -12.40
N GLU A 214 -9.99 6.00 -13.62
CA GLU A 214 -11.26 6.14 -14.35
C GLU A 214 -11.97 4.79 -14.53
N ASP A 215 -11.25 3.75 -14.90
CA ASP A 215 -11.80 2.42 -15.17
C ASP A 215 -12.26 1.69 -13.87
N ALA A 216 -11.72 2.05 -12.71
CA ALA A 216 -11.99 1.32 -11.47
C ALA A 216 -13.46 1.35 -11.05
N PHE A 217 -14.16 2.46 -11.26
CA PHE A 217 -15.47 2.71 -10.65
C PHE A 217 -16.57 1.78 -11.14
N SER A 218 -16.62 1.47 -12.43
CA SER A 218 -17.58 0.51 -12.98
C SER A 218 -17.34 -0.91 -12.49
N PHE A 219 -16.06 -1.32 -12.33
CA PHE A 219 -15.71 -2.63 -11.76
C PHE A 219 -16.03 -2.69 -10.26
N VAL A 220 -15.71 -1.63 -9.52
CA VAL A 220 -15.89 -1.60 -8.06
C VAL A 220 -17.38 -1.52 -7.70
N ASP A 221 -18.17 -0.71 -8.42
CA ASP A 221 -19.60 -0.56 -8.14
C ASP A 221 -20.42 -1.78 -8.59
N HIS A 222 -20.25 -2.27 -9.82
CA HIS A 222 -21.13 -3.30 -10.37
C HIS A 222 -20.42 -4.37 -11.24
N ASN A 223 -19.11 -4.51 -11.09
CA ASN A 223 -18.29 -5.54 -11.76
C ASN A 223 -18.47 -5.58 -13.30
N SER A 224 -18.44 -4.44 -13.94
CA SER A 224 -18.59 -4.24 -15.38
C SER A 224 -17.48 -3.35 -15.94
N ALA A 225 -17.15 -3.51 -17.21
CA ALA A 225 -16.27 -2.59 -17.93
C ALA A 225 -17.03 -1.35 -18.46
N ILE A 226 -18.35 -1.28 -18.28
CA ILE A 226 -19.18 -0.21 -18.80
C ILE A 226 -19.69 0.64 -17.62
N MET A 227 -19.37 1.91 -17.62
CA MET A 227 -19.90 2.89 -16.68
C MET A 227 -21.42 2.98 -16.77
N ASN A 228 -22.06 3.21 -15.64
CA ASN A 228 -23.47 3.59 -15.53
C ASN A 228 -23.57 4.82 -14.62
N ASP A 229 -24.78 5.37 -14.50
CA ASP A 229 -25.02 6.59 -13.73
C ASP A 229 -24.56 6.48 -12.27
N ALA A 230 -24.67 5.30 -11.64
CA ALA A 230 -24.23 5.08 -10.27
C ALA A 230 -22.69 5.08 -10.15
N SER A 231 -21.98 4.36 -11.02
CA SER A 231 -20.52 4.35 -11.01
C SER A 231 -19.93 5.70 -11.41
N ASP A 232 -20.59 6.45 -12.29
CA ASP A 232 -20.19 7.81 -12.64
C ASP A 232 -20.37 8.77 -11.45
N ALA A 233 -21.49 8.66 -10.74
CA ALA A 233 -21.72 9.40 -9.49
C ALA A 233 -20.69 9.06 -8.40
N LEU A 234 -20.32 7.77 -8.26
CA LEU A 234 -19.26 7.37 -7.32
C LEU A 234 -17.92 7.99 -7.69
N ARG A 235 -17.57 7.99 -8.98
CA ARG A 235 -16.35 8.62 -9.48
C ARG A 235 -16.33 10.11 -9.16
N GLU A 236 -17.44 10.81 -9.42
CA GLU A 236 -17.56 12.25 -9.11
C GLU A 236 -17.32 12.54 -7.63
N LEU A 237 -17.95 11.79 -6.74
CA LEU A 237 -17.72 11.91 -5.29
C LEU A 237 -16.27 11.60 -4.91
N SER A 238 -15.65 10.63 -5.56
CA SER A 238 -14.30 10.18 -5.25
C SER A 238 -13.22 11.19 -5.60
N LYS A 239 -13.46 12.14 -6.50
CA LYS A 239 -12.57 13.29 -6.75
C LYS A 239 -12.29 14.11 -5.48
N HIS A 240 -13.18 14.03 -4.49
CA HIS A 240 -13.11 14.76 -3.23
C HIS A 240 -12.70 13.86 -2.04
N MET A 241 -12.22 12.65 -2.32
CA MET A 241 -11.82 11.65 -1.33
C MET A 241 -10.49 11.00 -1.75
N ILE A 242 -9.40 11.77 -1.77
CA ILE A 242 -8.10 11.33 -2.27
C ILE A 242 -6.98 11.57 -1.24
N ASN A 243 -6.99 12.71 -0.55
CA ASN A 243 -5.88 13.16 0.27
C ASN A 243 -5.77 12.39 1.59
N GLN A 244 -4.67 11.67 1.77
CA GLN A 244 -4.37 10.97 3.02
C GLN A 244 -3.99 11.90 4.18
N ASN A 245 -3.52 13.11 3.90
CA ASN A 245 -3.08 14.09 4.90
C ASN A 245 -2.05 13.53 5.92
N MET A 246 -1.11 12.71 5.45
CA MET A 246 -0.19 11.96 6.32
C MET A 246 1.21 12.54 6.39
N ASP A 247 1.68 13.15 5.31
CA ASP A 247 2.92 13.94 5.29
C ASP A 247 2.78 15.14 4.35
N SER A 248 3.76 16.03 4.37
CA SER A 248 3.70 17.29 3.58
C SER A 248 3.59 17.06 2.06
N ARG A 249 4.00 15.88 1.56
CA ARG A 249 3.90 15.55 0.14
C ARG A 249 2.54 14.97 -0.21
N VAL A 250 1.92 14.29 0.73
CA VAL A 250 0.61 13.69 0.53
C VAL A 250 -0.47 14.76 0.54
N THR A 251 -0.21 15.92 1.11
CA THR A 251 -1.08 17.10 0.99
C THR A 251 -1.12 17.67 -0.44
N GLU A 252 -0.20 17.27 -1.31
CA GLU A 252 -0.16 17.65 -2.73
C GLU A 252 -0.97 16.71 -3.62
N LEU A 253 -1.63 15.71 -3.06
CA LEU A 253 -2.53 14.83 -3.81
C LEU A 253 -3.61 15.64 -4.54
N GLN A 254 -3.90 15.19 -5.74
CA GLN A 254 -4.82 15.84 -6.68
C GLN A 254 -6.29 15.65 -6.26
N GLU A 255 -6.66 16.20 -5.11
CA GLU A 255 -8.04 16.16 -4.60
C GLU A 255 -8.78 17.44 -4.93
N SER A 256 -10.01 17.32 -5.41
CA SER A 256 -10.91 18.44 -5.71
C SER A 256 -10.28 19.48 -6.67
N VAL A 257 -9.53 19.05 -7.68
CA VAL A 257 -8.74 19.95 -8.52
C VAL A 257 -9.63 20.96 -9.22
N GLU A 258 -10.68 20.50 -9.92
CA GLU A 258 -11.62 21.34 -10.66
C GLU A 258 -12.32 22.35 -9.73
N LEU A 259 -12.80 21.87 -8.58
CA LEU A 259 -13.45 22.73 -7.58
C LEU A 259 -12.46 23.78 -7.01
N LYS A 260 -11.21 23.39 -6.73
CA LYS A 260 -10.18 24.32 -6.24
C LYS A 260 -9.87 25.41 -7.28
N GLU A 261 -9.76 25.03 -8.55
CA GLU A 261 -9.52 25.98 -9.64
C GLU A 261 -10.67 26.99 -9.77
N LYS A 262 -11.91 26.52 -9.74
CA LYS A 262 -13.11 27.38 -9.77
C LYS A 262 -13.16 28.31 -8.55
N LEU A 263 -12.91 27.78 -7.35
CA LEU A 263 -12.87 28.58 -6.11
C LEU A 263 -11.79 29.65 -6.14
N ASN A 264 -10.58 29.31 -6.62
CA ASN A 264 -9.49 30.28 -6.74
C ASN A 264 -9.82 31.37 -7.79
N ALA A 265 -10.32 30.99 -8.96
CA ALA A 265 -10.73 31.94 -9.98
C ALA A 265 -11.86 32.87 -9.48
N PHE A 266 -12.82 32.33 -8.73
CA PHE A 266 -13.88 33.13 -8.12
C PHE A 266 -13.34 34.09 -7.06
N LYS A 267 -12.40 33.63 -6.21
CA LYS A 267 -11.73 34.48 -5.23
C LYS A 267 -10.99 35.63 -5.88
N ASP A 268 -10.20 35.38 -6.94
CA ASP A 268 -9.46 36.43 -7.68
C ASP A 268 -10.40 37.47 -8.26
N LYS A 269 -11.57 37.07 -8.77
CA LYS A 269 -12.62 37.97 -9.26
C LYS A 269 -13.25 38.78 -8.13
N LEU A 270 -13.43 38.20 -6.94
CA LEU A 270 -13.90 38.94 -5.75
C LEU A 270 -12.88 40.02 -5.34
N GLU A 271 -11.59 39.68 -5.29
CA GLU A 271 -10.51 40.61 -4.92
C GLU A 271 -10.37 41.79 -5.93
N THR A 272 -10.75 41.54 -7.19
CA THR A 272 -10.70 42.58 -8.25
C THR A 272 -12.04 43.24 -8.51
N GLU A 273 -13.06 42.94 -7.73
CA GLU A 273 -14.44 43.47 -7.88
C GLU A 273 -15.04 43.21 -9.30
N THR A 274 -14.67 42.08 -9.93
CA THR A 274 -15.11 41.73 -11.30
C THR A 274 -16.04 40.54 -11.35
N VAL A 275 -16.55 40.08 -10.20
CA VAL A 275 -17.55 38.97 -10.13
C VAL A 275 -18.83 39.33 -10.87
N THR A 276 -19.29 38.39 -11.67
CA THR A 276 -20.57 38.47 -12.39
C THR A 276 -21.58 37.45 -11.82
N GLU A 277 -22.85 37.61 -12.14
CA GLU A 277 -23.88 36.63 -11.79
C GLU A 277 -23.57 35.25 -12.38
N ALA A 278 -23.05 35.19 -13.60
CA ALA A 278 -22.65 33.93 -14.24
C ALA A 278 -21.52 33.19 -13.48
N ASP A 279 -20.60 33.91 -12.83
CA ASP A 279 -19.55 33.30 -12.00
C ASP A 279 -20.14 32.67 -10.74
N VAL A 280 -21.16 33.30 -10.18
CA VAL A 280 -21.90 32.77 -9.02
C VAL A 280 -22.66 31.50 -9.42
N ASP A 281 -23.38 31.56 -10.56
CA ASP A 281 -24.17 30.43 -11.07
C ASP A 281 -23.26 29.22 -11.40
N ASP A 282 -22.08 29.44 -12.00
CA ASP A 282 -21.12 28.36 -12.30
C ASP A 282 -20.63 27.66 -11.02
N LEU A 283 -20.35 28.43 -9.96
CA LEU A 283 -19.93 27.86 -8.68
C LEU A 283 -21.10 27.13 -7.97
N ILE A 284 -22.30 27.66 -8.03
CA ILE A 284 -23.50 26.99 -7.50
C ILE A 284 -23.72 25.66 -8.25
N GLN A 285 -23.58 25.66 -9.57
CA GLN A 285 -23.75 24.44 -10.38
C GLN A 285 -22.72 23.36 -10.00
N GLU A 286 -21.49 23.72 -9.68
CA GLU A 286 -20.46 22.77 -9.21
C GLU A 286 -20.90 22.06 -7.94
N PHE A 287 -21.36 22.81 -6.94
CA PHE A 287 -21.91 22.23 -5.71
C PHE A 287 -23.18 21.40 -5.93
N GLN A 288 -24.03 21.82 -6.88
CA GLN A 288 -25.24 21.07 -7.24
C GLN A 288 -24.88 19.72 -7.87
N THR A 289 -23.84 19.67 -8.71
CA THR A 289 -23.36 18.42 -9.31
C THR A 289 -22.94 17.41 -8.24
N LEU A 290 -22.24 17.85 -7.19
CA LEU A 290 -21.87 16.99 -6.06
C LEU A 290 -23.08 16.51 -5.26
N GLN A 291 -24.08 17.38 -5.04
CA GLN A 291 -25.31 16.99 -4.34
C GLN A 291 -26.11 15.97 -5.15
N ASP A 292 -26.21 16.16 -6.46
CA ASP A 292 -26.93 15.27 -7.37
C ASP A 292 -26.22 13.90 -7.45
N ALA A 293 -24.88 13.88 -7.53
CA ALA A 293 -24.10 12.66 -7.49
C ALA A 293 -24.30 11.90 -6.16
N ALA A 294 -24.29 12.61 -5.04
CA ALA A 294 -24.52 12.00 -3.72
C ALA A 294 -25.95 11.43 -3.61
N ALA A 295 -26.96 12.16 -4.09
CA ALA A 295 -28.34 11.71 -4.08
C ALA A 295 -28.53 10.47 -4.97
N LEU A 296 -28.00 10.50 -6.18
CA LEU A 296 -28.07 9.40 -7.14
C LEU A 296 -27.37 8.15 -6.60
N TYR A 297 -26.15 8.30 -6.09
CA TYR A 297 -25.40 7.17 -5.55
C TYR A 297 -26.06 6.56 -4.32
N LYS A 298 -26.62 7.39 -3.44
CA LYS A 298 -27.41 6.95 -2.29
C LYS A 298 -28.61 6.10 -2.70
N GLU A 299 -29.25 6.39 -3.83
CA GLU A 299 -30.42 5.68 -4.31
C GLU A 299 -30.07 4.41 -5.09
N SER A 300 -29.09 4.49 -6.01
CA SER A 300 -28.83 3.45 -7.02
C SER A 300 -27.48 2.76 -6.93
N GLY A 301 -26.52 3.25 -6.11
CA GLY A 301 -25.19 2.70 -6.00
C GLY A 301 -25.13 1.37 -5.25
N ASN A 302 -23.97 0.71 -5.32
CA ASN A 302 -23.68 -0.53 -4.62
C ASN A 302 -23.91 -0.40 -3.11
N GLU A 303 -24.75 -1.26 -2.55
CA GLU A 303 -25.13 -1.20 -1.13
C GLU A 303 -23.95 -1.34 -0.17
N ALA A 304 -23.00 -2.23 -0.47
CA ALA A 304 -21.84 -2.47 0.40
C ALA A 304 -20.93 -1.23 0.46
N ILE A 305 -20.76 -0.51 -0.65
CA ILE A 305 -20.01 0.75 -0.71
C ILE A 305 -20.78 1.85 0.00
N ARG A 306 -22.06 2.03 -0.28
CA ARG A 306 -22.93 3.04 0.35
C ARG A 306 -22.94 2.98 1.88
N ASN A 307 -22.74 1.79 2.44
CA ASN A 307 -22.68 1.61 3.89
C ASN A 307 -21.34 1.99 4.50
N GLN A 308 -20.33 2.32 3.71
CA GLN A 308 -18.97 2.64 4.14
C GLN A 308 -18.49 4.05 3.73
N ILE A 309 -19.24 4.76 2.87
CA ILE A 309 -18.97 6.15 2.46
C ILE A 309 -19.89 7.16 3.15
#